data_1cd4d111b551974cdc543beeadf9b95c
#
_entry.id   1cd4d111b551974cdc543beeadf9b95c
#
_cell.length_a   1.000
_cell.length_b   1.000
_cell.length_c   1.000
_cell.angle_alpha   90.00
_cell.angle_beta   90.00
_cell.angle_gamma   90.00
#
_symmetry.space_group_name_H-M   'P 1'
#
loop_
_entity.id
_entity.type
_entity.pdbx_description
1 polymer ?
#
loop_
_entity_poly.entity_id
_entity_poly.type
_entity_poly.pdbx_seq_one_letter_code
_entity_poly.pdbx_strand_id
1 'polypeptide(L)'
;MNKPVIIYEDEVLLVCNKPAGLMVEPDRNNFPNLLQQVKNYLKESTGDKQHYVQHLHRLDRPTSGIVLFTKQKEYLKNLSEQFAQRTVSKYYVALTKTAPQETTGVLEHWHRKEKKKAQLVDEGTPFAEKAKLEYSVAPCGDFFKWDIKLYTGKYHQIRAQLASLGCPILGDELYGSTEPYKPDAIALHASKLIIQHPVTKKEMVFEADANHL
;
A
#
# COMPACT_ATOMS: atom_id res chain seq x y z
N MET A 1 -2.84 14.26 19.33
CA MET A 1 -2.79 13.63 17.98
C MET A 1 -2.59 12.14 18.17
N ASN A 2 -3.20 11.30 17.31
CA ASN A 2 -2.97 9.85 17.40
C ASN A 2 -1.51 9.53 17.09
N LYS A 3 -0.91 8.65 17.92
CA LYS A 3 0.46 8.15 17.67
C LYS A 3 0.45 7.15 16.53
N PRO A 4 1.52 7.07 15.69
CA PRO A 4 1.64 6.04 14.68
C PRO A 4 1.80 4.67 15.35
N VAL A 5 1.24 3.62 14.75
CA VAL A 5 1.49 2.24 15.16
C VAL A 5 2.78 1.80 14.49
N ILE A 6 3.85 1.64 15.29
CA ILE A 6 5.18 1.30 14.80
C ILE A 6 5.34 -0.21 14.80
N ILE A 7 5.77 -0.78 13.67
CA ILE A 7 6.11 -2.20 13.49
C ILE A 7 7.60 -2.43 13.76
N TYR A 8 8.44 -1.49 13.28
CA TYR A 8 9.88 -1.58 13.39
C TYR A 8 10.51 -0.19 13.40
N GLU A 9 11.58 -0.04 14.16
CA GLU A 9 12.40 1.16 14.16
C GLU A 9 13.86 0.81 14.48
N ASP A 10 14.80 1.38 13.69
CA ASP A 10 16.22 1.43 13.99
C ASP A 10 16.77 2.85 13.72
N GLU A 11 18.07 3.03 13.58
CA GLU A 11 18.68 4.34 13.33
C GLU A 11 18.31 4.93 11.96
N VAL A 12 18.02 4.09 10.97
CA VAL A 12 17.80 4.47 9.57
C VAL A 12 16.35 4.36 9.15
N LEU A 13 15.68 3.30 9.57
CA LEU A 13 14.35 2.91 9.12
C LEU A 13 13.30 3.13 10.20
N LEU A 14 12.09 3.44 9.78
CA LEU A 14 10.89 3.39 10.60
C LEU A 14 9.76 2.80 9.76
N VAL A 15 9.07 1.78 10.27
CA VAL A 15 7.98 1.08 9.60
C VAL A 15 6.72 1.20 10.42
N CYS A 16 5.65 1.68 9.80
CA CYS A 16 4.36 1.85 10.46
C CYS A 16 3.29 0.95 9.85
N ASN A 17 2.34 0.55 10.70
CA ASN A 17 1.04 0.05 10.26
C ASN A 17 0.07 1.23 10.14
N LYS A 18 -0.20 1.69 8.93
CA LYS A 18 -1.12 2.79 8.66
C LYS A 18 -2.58 2.30 8.81
N PRO A 19 -3.42 2.94 9.62
CA PRO A 19 -4.84 2.65 9.61
C PRO A 19 -5.48 3.08 8.27
N ALA A 20 -6.61 2.46 7.92
CA ALA A 20 -7.48 2.96 6.86
C ALA A 20 -8.01 4.36 7.23
N GLY A 21 -8.42 5.14 6.22
CA GLY A 21 -8.92 6.50 6.39
C GLY A 21 -7.82 7.58 6.55
N LEU A 22 -6.58 7.19 6.87
CA LEU A 22 -5.44 8.10 7.03
C LEU A 22 -4.63 8.23 5.74
N MET A 23 -4.26 9.44 5.37
CA MET A 23 -3.31 9.68 4.26
C MET A 23 -1.87 9.40 4.69
N VAL A 24 -0.98 9.06 3.75
CA VAL A 24 0.46 8.93 4.04
C VAL A 24 1.12 10.30 4.14
N GLU A 25 0.83 11.17 3.21
CA GLU A 25 1.42 12.51 3.05
C GLU A 25 0.34 13.60 3.10
N PRO A 26 0.68 14.87 3.41
CA PRO A 26 -0.27 15.95 3.43
C PRO A 26 -0.89 16.17 2.04
N ASP A 27 -2.16 16.52 2.03
CA ASP A 27 -2.85 17.03 0.86
C ASP A 27 -2.98 18.57 0.93
N ARG A 28 -3.65 19.14 -0.09
CA ARG A 28 -3.88 20.60 -0.16
C ARG A 28 -4.75 21.13 0.98
N ASN A 29 -5.52 20.27 1.64
CA ASN A 29 -6.45 20.64 2.71
C ASN A 29 -5.84 20.43 4.10
N ASN A 30 -4.57 20.00 4.20
CA ASN A 30 -3.86 19.73 5.45
C ASN A 30 -4.58 18.72 6.37
N PHE A 31 -5.27 17.73 5.79
CA PHE A 31 -5.82 16.64 6.58
C PHE A 31 -4.74 15.89 7.37
N PRO A 32 -5.11 15.31 8.53
CA PRO A 32 -4.19 14.46 9.28
C PRO A 32 -3.55 13.40 8.39
N ASN A 33 -2.23 13.21 8.53
CA ASN A 33 -1.48 12.25 7.72
C ASN A 33 -0.41 11.54 8.54
N LEU A 34 0.00 10.36 8.07
CA LEU A 34 0.95 9.51 8.77
C LEU A 34 2.34 10.15 8.89
N LEU A 35 2.81 10.86 7.85
CA LEU A 35 4.11 11.54 7.88
C LEU A 35 4.17 12.56 9.02
N GLN A 36 3.10 13.32 9.24
CA GLN A 36 3.03 14.29 10.36
C GLN A 36 3.00 13.57 11.71
N GLN A 37 2.28 12.46 11.83
CA GLN A 37 2.27 11.65 13.06
C GLN A 37 3.68 11.11 13.38
N VAL A 38 4.40 10.60 12.38
CA VAL A 38 5.79 10.12 12.53
C VAL A 38 6.74 11.25 12.92
N LYS A 39 6.62 12.44 12.31
CA LYS A 39 7.42 13.62 12.70
C LYS A 39 7.19 14.01 14.16
N ASN A 40 5.93 14.02 14.60
CA ASN A 40 5.60 14.34 15.99
C ASN A 40 6.14 13.27 16.95
N TYR A 41 6.00 11.99 16.59
CA TYR A 41 6.54 10.88 17.39
C TYR A 41 8.06 11.02 17.57
N LEU A 42 8.82 11.23 16.47
CA LEU A 42 10.27 11.40 16.54
C LEU A 42 10.68 12.61 17.38
N LYS A 43 9.95 13.73 17.26
CA LYS A 43 10.19 14.92 18.09
C LYS A 43 9.95 14.65 19.57
N GLU A 44 8.91 13.89 19.92
CA GLU A 44 8.60 13.55 21.32
C GLU A 44 9.63 12.56 21.90
N SER A 45 10.10 11.57 21.10
CA SER A 45 10.99 10.52 21.57
C SER A 45 12.45 10.96 21.72
N THR A 46 12.92 11.93 20.94
CA THR A 46 14.33 12.34 20.94
C THR A 46 14.56 13.73 21.49
N GLY A 47 13.52 14.56 21.63
CA GLY A 47 13.62 15.98 22.04
C GLY A 47 14.15 16.92 20.94
N ASP A 48 14.63 16.40 19.80
CA ASP A 48 15.08 17.22 18.68
C ASP A 48 13.89 17.70 17.84
N LYS A 49 13.93 18.95 17.39
CA LYS A 49 12.86 19.58 16.59
C LYS A 49 13.05 19.38 15.08
N GLN A 50 14.23 18.92 14.64
CA GLN A 50 14.61 18.87 13.23
C GLN A 50 14.96 17.45 12.75
N HIS A 51 14.04 16.49 12.95
CA HIS A 51 14.23 15.15 12.40
C HIS A 51 13.95 15.13 10.91
N TYR A 52 14.91 14.60 10.16
CA TYR A 52 14.64 14.17 8.81
C TYR A 52 13.80 12.88 8.86
N VAL A 53 12.68 12.85 8.15
CA VAL A 53 11.91 11.64 7.90
C VAL A 53 11.17 11.77 6.57
N GLN A 54 11.25 10.74 5.74
CA GLN A 54 10.60 10.68 4.43
C GLN A 54 10.04 9.27 4.17
N HIS A 55 8.80 9.19 3.69
CA HIS A 55 8.21 7.94 3.23
C HIS A 55 8.81 7.49 1.89
N LEU A 56 8.96 6.19 1.69
CA LEU A 56 9.53 5.58 0.47
C LEU A 56 8.47 5.19 -0.54
N HIS A 57 7.27 4.94 -0.09
CA HIS A 57 6.09 4.61 -0.89
C HIS A 57 4.82 5.09 -0.19
N ARG A 58 3.70 4.94 -0.84
CA ARG A 58 2.40 5.36 -0.29
C ARG A 58 1.34 4.29 -0.47
N LEU A 59 0.33 4.35 0.39
CA LEU A 59 -0.93 3.63 0.28
C LEU A 59 -2.06 4.64 0.03
N ASP A 60 -3.13 4.18 -0.60
CA ASP A 60 -4.35 4.95 -0.74
C ASP A 60 -4.95 5.28 0.63
N ARG A 61 -5.71 6.38 0.74
CA ARG A 61 -6.36 6.77 1.99
C ARG A 61 -7.15 5.63 2.62
N PRO A 62 -8.05 4.91 1.90
CA PRO A 62 -8.86 3.85 2.49
C PRO A 62 -8.10 2.53 2.70
N THR A 63 -6.86 2.38 2.20
CA THR A 63 -6.02 1.18 2.35
C THR A 63 -5.24 1.23 3.64
N SER A 64 -5.21 0.13 4.40
CA SER A 64 -4.39 -0.02 5.60
C SER A 64 -3.09 -0.78 5.33
N GLY A 65 -2.18 -0.80 6.32
CA GLY A 65 -0.99 -1.64 6.30
C GLY A 65 0.34 -0.91 6.26
N ILE A 66 1.37 -1.62 5.85
CA ILE A 66 2.77 -1.23 5.98
C ILE A 66 3.12 -0.01 5.15
N VAL A 67 3.75 0.98 5.80
CA VAL A 67 4.42 2.12 5.16
C VAL A 67 5.82 2.25 5.72
N LEU A 68 6.82 2.29 4.83
CA LEU A 68 8.23 2.44 5.14
C LEU A 68 8.67 3.90 5.05
N PHE A 69 9.44 4.32 6.06
CA PHE A 69 10.10 5.62 6.12
C PHE A 69 11.61 5.42 6.30
N THR A 70 12.39 6.40 5.85
CA THR A 70 13.77 6.57 6.27
C THR A 70 13.89 7.79 7.17
N LYS A 71 14.71 7.66 8.23
CA LYS A 71 15.04 8.74 9.16
C LYS A 71 16.34 9.48 8.78
N GLN A 72 17.00 9.03 7.71
CA GLN A 72 18.27 9.60 7.25
C GLN A 72 18.24 9.89 5.75
N LYS A 73 18.57 11.14 5.39
CA LYS A 73 18.50 11.64 4.00
C LYS A 73 19.47 10.92 3.06
N GLU A 74 20.61 10.50 3.56
CA GLU A 74 21.66 9.83 2.78
C GLU A 74 21.21 8.49 2.19
N TYR A 75 20.30 7.76 2.89
CA TYR A 75 19.77 6.49 2.42
C TYR A 75 18.52 6.59 1.55
N LEU A 76 17.93 7.80 1.42
CA LEU A 76 16.72 8.00 0.63
C LEU A 76 16.88 7.52 -0.81
N LYS A 77 18.02 7.87 -1.44
CA LYS A 77 18.31 7.49 -2.83
C LYS A 77 18.39 5.96 -2.98
N ASN A 78 19.20 5.30 -2.14
CA ASN A 78 19.34 3.84 -2.18
C ASN A 78 17.99 3.11 -2.00
N LEU A 79 17.22 3.51 -1.01
CA LEU A 79 15.90 2.91 -0.76
C LEU A 79 14.92 3.19 -1.91
N SER A 80 14.89 4.42 -2.44
CA SER A 80 14.04 4.76 -3.59
C SER A 80 14.40 3.96 -4.85
N GLU A 81 15.69 3.70 -5.07
CA GLU A 81 16.17 2.87 -6.17
C GLU A 81 15.69 1.42 -6.04
N GLN A 82 15.62 0.84 -4.84
CA GLN A 82 15.05 -0.49 -4.63
C GLN A 82 13.57 -0.56 -5.09
N PHE A 83 12.77 0.47 -4.81
CA PHE A 83 11.40 0.55 -5.32
C PHE A 83 11.34 0.73 -6.84
N ALA A 84 12.19 1.60 -7.41
CA ALA A 84 12.25 1.87 -8.85
C ALA A 84 12.68 0.64 -9.65
N GLN A 85 13.69 -0.10 -9.16
CA GLN A 85 14.22 -1.33 -9.76
C GLN A 85 13.37 -2.57 -9.44
N ARG A 86 12.31 -2.42 -8.62
CA ARG A 86 11.39 -3.52 -8.23
C ARG A 86 12.09 -4.67 -7.50
N THR A 87 13.15 -4.39 -6.75
CA THR A 87 13.79 -5.37 -5.87
C THR A 87 13.06 -5.53 -4.54
N VAL A 88 12.13 -4.61 -4.24
CA VAL A 88 11.23 -4.68 -3.10
C VAL A 88 10.08 -5.64 -3.39
N SER A 89 9.80 -6.59 -2.48
CA SER A 89 8.60 -7.42 -2.55
C SER A 89 7.48 -6.85 -1.69
N LYS A 90 6.29 -6.73 -2.27
CA LYS A 90 5.10 -6.16 -1.65
C LYS A 90 3.95 -7.15 -1.71
N TYR A 91 3.36 -7.45 -0.56
CA TYR A 91 2.22 -8.36 -0.47
C TYR A 91 1.03 -7.64 0.16
N TYR A 92 -0.15 -8.00 -0.33
CA TYR A 92 -1.41 -7.45 0.12
C TYR A 92 -2.41 -8.55 0.38
N VAL A 93 -3.34 -8.29 1.27
CA VAL A 93 -4.54 -9.09 1.47
C VAL A 93 -5.74 -8.23 1.09
N ALA A 94 -6.70 -8.80 0.38
CA ALA A 94 -7.97 -8.14 0.08
C ALA A 94 -9.14 -9.10 0.32
N LEU A 95 -10.34 -8.54 0.54
CA LEU A 95 -11.59 -9.30 0.55
C LEU A 95 -12.53 -8.80 -0.55
N THR A 96 -13.20 -9.76 -1.21
CA THR A 96 -14.24 -9.50 -2.21
C THR A 96 -15.48 -10.34 -1.93
N LYS A 97 -16.64 -9.92 -2.44
CA LYS A 97 -17.89 -10.71 -2.33
C LYS A 97 -17.95 -11.83 -3.36
N THR A 98 -17.33 -11.63 -4.50
CA THR A 98 -17.30 -12.57 -5.62
C THR A 98 -15.91 -13.14 -5.82
N ALA A 99 -15.82 -14.40 -6.26
CA ALA A 99 -14.57 -15.02 -6.68
C ALA A 99 -14.32 -14.75 -8.17
N PRO A 100 -13.07 -14.70 -8.61
CA PRO A 100 -12.73 -14.74 -10.03
C PRO A 100 -12.99 -16.15 -10.59
N GLN A 101 -12.99 -16.27 -11.91
CA GLN A 101 -13.13 -17.57 -12.57
C GLN A 101 -11.96 -18.51 -12.21
N GLU A 102 -10.74 -17.98 -12.19
CA GLU A 102 -9.54 -18.71 -11.80
C GLU A 102 -9.10 -18.26 -10.38
N THR A 103 -8.86 -19.22 -9.51
CA THR A 103 -8.47 -18.94 -8.11
C THR A 103 -7.01 -18.55 -7.94
N THR A 104 -6.20 -18.67 -8.98
CA THR A 104 -4.80 -18.21 -9.02
C THR A 104 -4.50 -17.62 -10.38
N GLY A 105 -3.60 -16.65 -10.44
CA GLY A 105 -3.22 -16.09 -11.73
C GLY A 105 -2.31 -14.89 -11.66
N VAL A 106 -1.98 -14.38 -12.83
CA VAL A 106 -1.21 -13.15 -13.01
C VAL A 106 -2.06 -12.17 -13.81
N LEU A 107 -2.21 -10.97 -13.32
CA LEU A 107 -2.88 -9.87 -14.03
C LEU A 107 -1.84 -8.92 -14.58
N GLU A 108 -1.78 -8.82 -15.89
CA GLU A 108 -0.98 -7.82 -16.60
C GLU A 108 -1.91 -6.95 -17.45
N HIS A 109 -1.87 -5.64 -17.21
CA HIS A 109 -2.71 -4.68 -17.93
C HIS A 109 -1.91 -3.43 -18.23
N TRP A 110 -2.33 -2.70 -19.27
CA TRP A 110 -1.98 -1.30 -19.43
C TRP A 110 -2.91 -0.46 -18.57
N HIS A 111 -2.34 0.40 -17.78
CA HIS A 111 -3.00 1.16 -16.72
C HIS A 111 -2.73 2.64 -16.89
N ARG A 112 -3.77 3.45 -16.79
CA ARG A 112 -3.67 4.91 -16.84
C ARG A 112 -4.44 5.53 -15.67
N LYS A 113 -3.83 6.52 -15.02
CA LYS A 113 -4.55 7.35 -14.05
C LYS A 113 -5.45 8.32 -14.81
N GLU A 114 -6.72 8.36 -14.48
CA GLU A 114 -7.67 9.30 -15.03
C GLU A 114 -8.45 9.97 -13.89
N LYS A 115 -8.20 11.27 -13.67
CA LYS A 115 -8.79 12.05 -12.56
C LYS A 115 -8.61 11.32 -11.22
N LYS A 116 -9.71 10.83 -10.63
CA LYS A 116 -9.75 10.16 -9.33
C LYS A 116 -9.73 8.63 -9.42
N LYS A 117 -9.74 8.07 -10.63
CA LYS A 117 -9.73 6.62 -10.87
C LYS A 117 -8.49 6.19 -11.65
N ALA A 118 -8.21 4.90 -11.59
CA ALA A 118 -7.37 4.22 -12.58
C ALA A 118 -8.28 3.53 -13.59
N GLN A 119 -7.84 3.50 -14.83
CA GLN A 119 -8.47 2.75 -15.91
C GLN A 119 -7.49 1.76 -16.48
N LEU A 120 -7.97 0.57 -16.82
CA LEU A 120 -7.27 -0.37 -17.65
C LEU A 120 -7.59 -0.01 -19.10
N VAL A 121 -6.54 0.10 -19.92
CA VAL A 121 -6.60 0.62 -21.28
C VAL A 121 -5.81 -0.27 -22.22
N ASP A 122 -5.94 -0.05 -23.52
CA ASP A 122 -5.19 -0.81 -24.52
C ASP A 122 -3.72 -0.39 -24.58
N GLU A 123 -2.88 -1.28 -25.09
CA GLU A 123 -1.48 -0.99 -25.40
C GLU A 123 -1.38 0.17 -26.39
N GLY A 124 -0.41 1.06 -26.17
CA GLY A 124 -0.23 2.25 -26.99
C GLY A 124 -1.09 3.46 -26.57
N THR A 125 -1.99 3.31 -25.60
CA THR A 125 -2.72 4.46 -25.04
C THR A 125 -1.74 5.46 -24.43
N PRO A 126 -1.82 6.75 -24.74
CA PRO A 126 -0.91 7.76 -24.17
C PRO A 126 -0.92 7.75 -22.63
N PHE A 127 0.28 7.83 -22.05
CA PHE A 127 0.49 7.81 -20.58
C PHE A 127 0.07 6.50 -19.89
N ALA A 128 -0.20 5.43 -20.64
CA ALA A 128 -0.42 4.12 -20.06
C ALA A 128 0.90 3.48 -19.62
N GLU A 129 0.86 2.80 -18.50
CA GLU A 129 2.00 2.10 -17.93
C GLU A 129 1.63 0.65 -17.61
N LYS A 130 2.58 -0.28 -17.76
CA LYS A 130 2.34 -1.68 -17.39
C LYS A 130 2.11 -1.84 -15.89
N ALA A 131 1.04 -2.56 -15.54
CA ALA A 131 0.64 -2.93 -14.19
C ALA A 131 0.59 -4.45 -14.09
N LYS A 132 1.34 -5.02 -13.12
CA LYS A 132 1.43 -6.47 -12.92
C LYS A 132 1.26 -6.83 -11.46
N LEU A 133 0.43 -7.82 -11.19
CA LEU A 133 0.31 -8.51 -9.91
C LEU A 133 0.08 -10.01 -10.13
N GLU A 134 0.38 -10.80 -9.11
CA GLU A 134 0.05 -12.22 -9.00
C GLU A 134 -0.89 -12.39 -7.81
N TYR A 135 -1.83 -13.33 -7.91
CA TYR A 135 -2.79 -13.55 -6.85
C TYR A 135 -3.12 -15.03 -6.64
N SER A 136 -3.55 -15.34 -5.42
CA SER A 136 -4.31 -16.54 -5.09
C SER A 136 -5.54 -16.17 -4.28
N VAL A 137 -6.63 -16.92 -4.47
CA VAL A 137 -7.93 -16.65 -3.83
C VAL A 137 -8.44 -17.91 -3.14
N ALA A 138 -8.94 -17.74 -1.92
CA ALA A 138 -9.57 -18.80 -1.15
C ALA A 138 -10.87 -18.32 -0.50
N PRO A 139 -11.86 -19.20 -0.27
CA PRO A 139 -13.03 -18.86 0.52
C PRO A 139 -12.66 -18.41 1.93
N CYS A 140 -13.36 -17.40 2.45
CA CYS A 140 -13.16 -16.85 3.79
C CYS A 140 -14.52 -16.40 4.36
N GLY A 141 -15.23 -17.32 5.02
CA GLY A 141 -16.63 -17.09 5.43
C GLY A 141 -17.53 -16.80 4.25
N ASP A 142 -18.25 -15.69 4.29
CA ASP A 142 -19.14 -15.23 3.21
C ASP A 142 -18.44 -14.47 2.08
N PHE A 143 -17.11 -14.40 2.13
CA PHE A 143 -16.25 -13.63 1.25
C PHE A 143 -15.15 -14.48 0.63
N PHE A 144 -14.34 -13.86 -0.22
CA PHE A 144 -13.15 -14.45 -0.81
C PHE A 144 -11.92 -13.63 -0.43
N LYS A 145 -10.94 -14.30 0.18
CA LYS A 145 -9.66 -13.71 0.56
C LYS A 145 -8.69 -13.85 -0.60
N TRP A 146 -8.08 -12.73 -0.97
CA TRP A 146 -7.02 -12.63 -1.95
C TRP A 146 -5.68 -12.45 -1.25
N ASP A 147 -4.71 -13.28 -1.57
CA ASP A 147 -3.30 -13.06 -1.27
C ASP A 147 -2.62 -12.58 -2.56
N ILE A 148 -2.06 -11.38 -2.52
CA ILE A 148 -1.62 -10.65 -3.71
C ILE A 148 -0.13 -10.30 -3.59
N LYS A 149 0.67 -10.67 -4.60
CA LYS A 149 2.04 -10.17 -4.78
C LYS A 149 2.05 -9.06 -5.83
N LEU A 150 2.46 -7.86 -5.43
CA LEU A 150 2.41 -6.66 -6.27
C LEU A 150 3.79 -6.38 -6.89
N TYR A 151 3.94 -6.60 -8.20
CA TYR A 151 5.20 -6.35 -8.92
C TYR A 151 5.38 -4.89 -9.31
N THR A 152 4.30 -4.18 -9.57
CA THR A 152 4.28 -2.73 -9.87
C THR A 152 3.47 -2.00 -8.80
N GLY A 153 3.57 -0.68 -8.74
CA GLY A 153 2.85 0.13 -7.73
C GLY A 153 2.17 1.32 -8.40
N LYS A 154 1.19 1.07 -9.30
CA LYS A 154 0.46 2.12 -9.99
C LYS A 154 -0.71 2.62 -9.14
N TYR A 155 -1.15 3.84 -9.43
CA TYR A 155 -2.27 4.48 -8.73
C TYR A 155 -3.53 3.59 -8.74
N HIS A 156 -4.07 3.21 -7.58
CA HIS A 156 -5.23 2.32 -7.41
C HIS A 156 -5.10 0.96 -8.14
N GLN A 157 -3.90 0.45 -8.36
CA GLN A 157 -3.66 -0.70 -9.24
C GLN A 157 -4.48 -1.94 -8.87
N ILE A 158 -4.36 -2.42 -7.63
CA ILE A 158 -5.06 -3.63 -7.16
C ILE A 158 -6.57 -3.42 -7.30
N ARG A 159 -7.07 -2.27 -6.89
CA ARG A 159 -8.49 -1.91 -6.94
C ARG A 159 -9.07 -2.02 -8.36
N ALA A 160 -8.37 -1.42 -9.34
CA ALA A 160 -8.79 -1.45 -10.74
C ALA A 160 -8.69 -2.86 -11.35
N GLN A 161 -7.62 -3.60 -11.04
CA GLN A 161 -7.41 -4.94 -11.61
C GLN A 161 -8.38 -5.97 -11.04
N LEU A 162 -8.71 -5.95 -9.73
CA LEU A 162 -9.70 -6.85 -9.16
C LEU A 162 -11.11 -6.51 -9.68
N ALA A 163 -11.44 -5.23 -9.76
CA ALA A 163 -12.73 -4.80 -10.32
C ALA A 163 -12.93 -5.21 -11.78
N SER A 164 -11.86 -5.28 -12.58
CA SER A 164 -11.94 -5.75 -13.99
C SER A 164 -12.31 -7.24 -14.12
N LEU A 165 -12.09 -8.02 -13.07
CA LEU A 165 -12.52 -9.42 -12.98
C LEU A 165 -13.96 -9.57 -12.44
N GLY A 166 -14.69 -8.46 -12.22
CA GLY A 166 -15.99 -8.48 -11.55
C GLY A 166 -15.89 -8.75 -10.04
N CYS A 167 -14.71 -8.57 -9.46
CA CYS A 167 -14.42 -8.83 -8.05
C CYS A 167 -13.97 -7.53 -7.33
N PRO A 168 -14.83 -6.48 -7.22
CA PRO A 168 -14.45 -5.27 -6.52
C PRO A 168 -14.20 -5.56 -5.03
N ILE A 169 -13.23 -4.87 -4.46
CA ILE A 169 -12.87 -4.99 -3.05
C ILE A 169 -14.03 -4.48 -2.18
N LEU A 170 -14.33 -5.14 -1.07
CA LEU A 170 -15.41 -4.72 -0.15
C LEU A 170 -15.20 -3.26 0.29
N GLY A 171 -16.26 -2.46 0.24
CA GLY A 171 -16.25 -1.03 0.55
C GLY A 171 -15.69 -0.13 -0.55
N ASP A 172 -15.23 -0.68 -1.67
CA ASP A 172 -14.67 0.12 -2.76
C ASP A 172 -15.74 0.55 -3.78
N GLU A 173 -16.64 1.44 -3.34
CA GLU A 173 -17.71 2.00 -4.17
C GLU A 173 -17.16 2.68 -5.44
N LEU A 174 -15.96 3.27 -5.35
CA LEU A 174 -15.30 3.91 -6.50
C LEU A 174 -15.09 2.92 -7.66
N TYR A 175 -14.87 1.65 -7.36
CA TYR A 175 -14.66 0.57 -8.33
C TYR A 175 -15.85 -0.40 -8.42
N GLY A 176 -17.02 -0.03 -7.89
CA GLY A 176 -18.28 -0.74 -8.10
C GLY A 176 -18.63 -1.77 -7.04
N SER A 177 -18.00 -1.74 -5.87
CA SER A 177 -18.46 -2.55 -4.74
C SER A 177 -19.81 -2.03 -4.25
N THR A 178 -20.76 -2.95 -4.10
CA THR A 178 -22.06 -2.69 -3.46
C THR A 178 -22.09 -3.17 -2.01
N GLU A 179 -21.07 -3.93 -1.61
CA GLU A 179 -20.96 -4.45 -0.25
C GLU A 179 -20.36 -3.40 0.68
N PRO A 180 -21.02 -3.09 1.80
CA PRO A 180 -20.49 -2.17 2.78
C PRO A 180 -19.25 -2.77 3.47
N TYR A 181 -18.38 -1.89 3.96
CA TYR A 181 -17.26 -2.25 4.80
C TYR A 181 -17.16 -1.27 5.98
N LYS A 182 -16.00 -1.07 6.54
CA LYS A 182 -15.77 -0.11 7.64
C LYS A 182 -15.76 1.34 7.11
N PRO A 183 -16.16 2.33 7.91
CA PRO A 183 -16.11 3.73 7.52
C PRO A 183 -14.69 4.16 7.06
N ASP A 184 -14.63 4.94 5.97
CA ASP A 184 -13.38 5.44 5.36
C ASP A 184 -12.35 4.34 4.98
N ALA A 185 -12.77 3.08 4.82
CA ALA A 185 -11.92 1.93 4.56
C ALA A 185 -12.42 1.10 3.38
N ILE A 186 -11.50 0.38 2.76
CA ILE A 186 -11.77 -0.76 1.89
C ILE A 186 -11.06 -1.99 2.46
N ALA A 187 -11.54 -3.18 2.16
CA ALA A 187 -10.91 -4.42 2.63
C ALA A 187 -9.63 -4.73 1.83
N LEU A 188 -8.64 -3.83 1.92
CA LEU A 188 -7.32 -3.95 1.31
C LEU A 188 -6.26 -3.56 2.31
N HIS A 189 -5.30 -4.47 2.53
CA HIS A 189 -4.25 -4.32 3.52
C HIS A 189 -2.87 -4.66 2.95
N ALA A 190 -1.89 -3.77 3.08
CA ALA A 190 -0.49 -4.05 2.78
C ALA A 190 0.11 -4.88 3.91
N SER A 191 0.12 -6.21 3.76
CA SER A 191 0.38 -7.17 4.83
C SER A 191 1.86 -7.50 5.02
N LYS A 192 2.68 -7.45 3.93
CA LYS A 192 4.11 -7.77 4.02
C LYS A 192 4.93 -6.91 3.06
N LEU A 193 6.08 -6.46 3.54
CA LEU A 193 7.09 -5.72 2.78
C LEU A 193 8.46 -6.35 2.99
N ILE A 194 9.18 -6.64 1.92
CA ILE A 194 10.54 -7.17 1.96
C ILE A 194 11.47 -6.19 1.24
N ILE A 195 12.53 -5.76 1.93
CA ILE A 195 13.54 -4.83 1.40
C ILE A 195 14.95 -5.32 1.76
N GLN A 196 15.95 -4.75 1.14
CA GLN A 196 17.34 -4.84 1.61
C GLN A 196 17.63 -3.63 2.51
N HIS A 197 18.14 -3.87 3.73
CA HIS A 197 18.52 -2.79 4.63
C HIS A 197 19.68 -1.97 4.02
N PRO A 198 19.58 -0.63 3.95
CA PRO A 198 20.52 0.18 3.16
C PRO A 198 21.96 0.17 3.72
N VAL A 199 22.13 -0.08 5.01
CA VAL A 199 23.45 -0.14 5.69
C VAL A 199 23.98 -1.58 5.74
N THR A 200 23.23 -2.47 6.40
CA THR A 200 23.67 -3.84 6.68
C THR A 200 23.60 -4.77 5.48
N LYS A 201 22.89 -4.39 4.43
CA LYS A 201 22.59 -5.18 3.21
C LYS A 201 21.84 -6.49 3.49
N LYS A 202 21.38 -6.71 4.71
CA LYS A 202 20.53 -7.86 5.04
C LYS A 202 19.12 -7.68 4.51
N GLU A 203 18.47 -8.77 4.14
CA GLU A 203 17.05 -8.79 3.85
C GLU A 203 16.28 -8.52 5.13
N MET A 204 15.31 -7.62 5.04
CA MET A 204 14.38 -7.28 6.12
C MET A 204 12.96 -7.60 5.69
N VAL A 205 12.26 -8.33 6.53
CA VAL A 205 10.84 -8.70 6.33
C VAL A 205 10.00 -8.01 7.38
N PHE A 206 9.03 -7.21 6.95
CA PHE A 206 8.06 -6.54 7.82
C PHE A 206 6.68 -7.12 7.55
N GLU A 207 5.95 -7.44 8.60
CA GLU A 207 4.60 -7.99 8.50
C GLU A 207 3.62 -7.18 9.35
N ALA A 208 2.42 -6.98 8.83
CA ALA A 208 1.30 -6.38 9.52
C ALA A 208 0.11 -7.34 9.43
N ASP A 209 -0.48 -7.66 10.56
CA ASP A 209 -1.59 -8.60 10.65
C ASP A 209 -2.82 -8.06 9.91
N ALA A 210 -3.41 -8.91 9.07
CA ALA A 210 -4.63 -8.65 8.31
C ALA A 210 -5.90 -9.27 8.93
N ASN A 211 -5.83 -9.82 10.15
CA ASN A 211 -6.97 -10.46 10.81
C ASN A 211 -8.14 -9.50 11.11
N HIS A 212 -7.91 -8.20 10.97
CA HIS A 212 -8.93 -7.18 11.14
C HIS A 212 -9.79 -6.95 9.87
N LEU A 213 -9.47 -7.58 8.73
CA LEU A 213 -10.23 -7.49 7.48
C LEU A 213 -11.57 -8.24 7.55
#